data_99a3669ca4c93a48f44f88bd19cd6543
#
_entry.id   99a3669ca4c93a48f44f88bd19cd6543
#
_cell.length_a   1.000
_cell.length_b   1.000
_cell.length_c   1.000
_cell.angle_alpha   90.00
_cell.angle_beta   90.00
_cell.angle_gamma   90.00
#
_symmetry.space_group_name_H-M   'P 1'
#
loop_
_entity.id
_entity.type
_entity.pdbx_description
1 polymer ?
#
loop_
_entity_poly.entity_id
_entity_poly.type
_entity_poly.pdbx_seq_one_letter_code
_entity_poly.pdbx_strand_id
1 'polypeptide(L)'
;MKTTCRLACFACFALPAAAEPQLTLKPVKMPHGGNSLVCKDIAYGPRQLGKGAAHPDVAQTYDLYLPAEIGKIPEDAPFLLYVHGGAWIGGNKNWPMPLFVAMAKNGFVVASMNYALCNNDRGGDHAFADMLRDIDAMVSHIPQVAAAAGIKISKFAIGGSSAGGHLALLYAYDGANPSVLDLGLKHDVPVACVFSDCGPSDISSPEFGVTGMNANKGDFPTWTANFGVLSGLGRKYGDFSKLVKEIARYSPVNLVSANCPPTICVYGNTGVVPTSKKFTYAAGKKRPYSDLWKMMDSGVTPPKSVGTDGIVAVQNYDVLTNRLAAANVPYAARIEQAPHCQILYRKLATVPWLFDNIRKYLK
;
A
#
# COMPACT_ATOMS: atom_id res chain seq x y z
N MET A 1 60.16 38.14 -21.63
CA MET A 1 59.90 36.79 -21.07
C MET A 1 58.41 36.45 -21.24
N LYS A 2 58.05 35.57 -22.16
CA LYS A 2 56.66 35.14 -22.41
C LYS A 2 56.50 33.77 -21.76
N THR A 3 55.70 33.69 -20.70
CA THR A 3 55.41 32.43 -19.99
C THR A 3 54.15 31.79 -20.62
N THR A 4 54.37 30.72 -21.32
CA THR A 4 53.27 29.91 -21.93
C THR A 4 52.69 28.96 -20.86
N CYS A 5 51.47 29.19 -20.48
CA CYS A 5 50.69 28.31 -19.61
C CYS A 5 50.13 27.14 -20.44
N ARG A 6 50.58 25.91 -20.21
CA ARG A 6 50.01 24.70 -20.82
C ARG A 6 48.82 24.25 -19.97
N LEU A 7 47.60 24.34 -20.50
CA LEU A 7 46.45 23.65 -19.94
C LEU A 7 46.58 22.14 -20.21
N ALA A 8 46.68 21.37 -19.16
CA ALA A 8 46.54 19.90 -19.23
C ALA A 8 45.06 19.54 -19.24
N CYS A 9 44.59 19.05 -20.38
CA CYS A 9 43.23 18.45 -20.48
C CYS A 9 43.26 17.08 -19.78
N PHE A 10 42.62 16.98 -18.61
CA PHE A 10 42.32 15.68 -18.01
C PHE A 10 41.08 15.10 -18.73
N ALA A 11 41.35 14.11 -19.61
CA ALA A 11 40.28 13.28 -20.14
C ALA A 11 39.77 12.38 -19.01
N CYS A 12 38.60 12.68 -18.46
CA CYS A 12 37.87 11.74 -17.61
C CYS A 12 37.43 10.56 -18.48
N PHE A 13 38.17 9.46 -18.40
CA PHE A 13 37.66 8.17 -18.84
C PHE A 13 36.54 7.76 -17.90
N ALA A 14 35.29 7.92 -18.32
CA ALA A 14 34.14 7.27 -17.68
C ALA A 14 34.34 5.75 -17.83
N LEU A 15 34.62 5.07 -16.73
CA LEU A 15 34.58 3.59 -16.69
C LEU A 15 33.15 3.17 -17.11
N PRO A 16 33.03 2.18 -18.01
CA PRO A 16 31.70 1.67 -18.33
C PRO A 16 31.04 1.17 -17.03
N ALA A 17 29.84 1.65 -16.75
CA ALA A 17 29.06 1.13 -15.63
C ALA A 17 28.98 -0.39 -15.77
N ALA A 18 29.40 -1.13 -14.75
CA ALA A 18 29.26 -2.57 -14.74
C ALA A 18 27.78 -2.90 -15.01
N ALA A 19 27.53 -3.73 -16.02
CA ALA A 19 26.17 -4.16 -16.33
C ALA A 19 25.59 -4.80 -15.07
N GLU A 20 24.45 -4.29 -14.59
CA GLU A 20 23.77 -4.91 -13.44
C GLU A 20 23.49 -6.39 -13.74
N PRO A 21 23.65 -7.28 -12.75
CA PRO A 21 23.44 -8.70 -12.96
C PRO A 21 22.01 -8.94 -13.46
N GLN A 22 21.88 -9.61 -14.60
CA GLN A 22 20.59 -9.89 -15.20
C GLN A 22 19.74 -10.77 -14.27
N LEU A 23 18.53 -10.33 -13.93
CA LEU A 23 17.61 -11.09 -13.10
C LEU A 23 17.26 -12.42 -13.77
N THR A 24 17.49 -13.53 -13.07
CA THR A 24 17.13 -14.87 -13.54
C THR A 24 15.93 -15.38 -12.77
N LEU A 25 14.81 -15.57 -13.46
CA LEU A 25 13.59 -16.13 -12.91
C LEU A 25 13.63 -17.66 -12.89
N LYS A 26 13.20 -18.26 -11.77
CA LYS A 26 13.09 -19.72 -11.58
C LYS A 26 11.64 -20.09 -11.28
N PRO A 27 10.77 -20.19 -12.31
CA PRO A 27 9.37 -20.44 -12.10
C PRO A 27 9.09 -21.91 -11.74
N VAL A 28 8.16 -22.10 -10.80
CA VAL A 28 7.61 -23.41 -10.44
C VAL A 28 6.09 -23.42 -10.66
N LYS A 29 5.54 -24.60 -10.92
CA LYS A 29 4.08 -24.75 -11.09
C LYS A 29 3.34 -24.42 -9.79
N MET A 30 2.24 -23.69 -9.91
CA MET A 30 1.35 -23.43 -8.78
C MET A 30 0.37 -24.58 -8.59
N PRO A 31 0.14 -25.04 -7.37
CA PRO A 31 -0.98 -25.94 -7.07
C PRO A 31 -2.29 -25.30 -7.54
N HIS A 32 -3.10 -26.05 -8.29
CA HIS A 32 -4.37 -25.57 -8.87
C HIS A 32 -4.24 -24.35 -9.82
N GLY A 33 -3.02 -23.96 -10.23
CA GLY A 33 -2.74 -22.80 -11.09
C GLY A 33 -2.99 -23.00 -12.57
N GLY A 34 -3.27 -24.22 -13.03
CA GLY A 34 -3.30 -24.53 -14.47
C GLY A 34 -1.92 -24.38 -15.10
N ASN A 35 -1.78 -23.49 -16.11
CA ASN A 35 -0.49 -23.15 -16.73
C ASN A 35 0.27 -22.04 -16.00
N SER A 36 -0.30 -21.46 -14.96
CA SER A 36 0.31 -20.35 -14.22
C SER A 36 1.46 -20.84 -13.34
N LEU A 37 2.49 -20.01 -13.23
CA LEU A 37 3.73 -20.30 -12.52
C LEU A 37 3.98 -19.26 -11.43
N VAL A 38 4.87 -19.56 -10.48
CA VAL A 38 5.34 -18.61 -9.48
C VAL A 38 6.87 -18.68 -9.33
N CYS A 39 7.52 -17.52 -9.31
CA CYS A 39 8.90 -17.36 -8.87
C CYS A 39 8.87 -16.78 -7.46
N LYS A 40 9.53 -17.42 -6.51
CA LYS A 40 9.44 -17.05 -5.09
C LYS A 40 10.69 -16.37 -4.61
N ASP A 41 10.51 -15.52 -3.58
CA ASP A 41 11.58 -14.92 -2.79
C ASP A 41 12.62 -14.16 -3.61
N ILE A 42 12.17 -13.43 -4.63
CA ILE A 42 13.01 -12.58 -5.47
C ILE A 42 13.33 -11.30 -4.69
N ALA A 43 14.60 -10.97 -4.51
CA ALA A 43 15.02 -9.74 -3.87
C ALA A 43 14.81 -8.53 -4.79
N TYR A 44 14.30 -7.41 -4.25
CA TYR A 44 14.20 -6.12 -4.93
C TYR A 44 15.06 -5.03 -4.28
N GLY A 45 15.73 -5.36 -3.17
CA GLY A 45 16.64 -4.44 -2.48
C GLY A 45 17.58 -5.16 -1.53
N PRO A 46 18.68 -4.51 -1.13
CA PRO A 46 19.69 -5.10 -0.26
C PRO A 46 19.30 -5.09 1.22
N ARG A 47 18.20 -4.43 1.58
CA ARG A 47 17.82 -4.17 2.96
C ARG A 47 17.35 -5.45 3.64
N GLN A 48 18.18 -5.95 4.54
CA GLN A 48 17.73 -6.88 5.57
C GLN A 48 17.10 -6.07 6.69
N LEU A 49 15.79 -6.19 6.84
CA LEU A 49 15.05 -5.46 7.85
C LEU A 49 15.20 -6.19 9.19
N GLY A 50 15.95 -5.59 10.12
CA GLY A 50 16.06 -6.03 11.51
C GLY A 50 17.47 -6.42 11.99
N LYS A 51 17.66 -6.36 13.31
CA LYS A 51 18.85 -6.88 13.98
C LYS A 51 18.75 -8.41 14.09
N GLY A 52 19.63 -9.11 13.44
CA GLY A 52 19.63 -10.57 13.37
C GLY A 52 19.17 -11.08 12.00
N ALA A 53 18.99 -12.39 11.86
CA ALA A 53 18.48 -12.99 10.65
C ALA A 53 17.16 -12.30 10.27
N ALA A 54 17.10 -11.72 9.08
CA ALA A 54 15.91 -11.03 8.59
C ALA A 54 14.71 -11.97 8.71
N HIS A 55 13.65 -11.53 9.41
CA HIS A 55 12.42 -12.30 9.44
C HIS A 55 11.92 -12.38 7.98
N PRO A 56 11.62 -13.56 7.43
CA PRO A 56 11.29 -13.71 6.01
C PRO A 56 10.10 -12.85 5.57
N ASP A 57 9.21 -12.50 6.50
CA ASP A 57 8.03 -11.66 6.22
C ASP A 57 8.35 -10.17 6.02
N VAL A 58 9.59 -9.72 6.30
CA VAL A 58 9.99 -8.31 6.19
C VAL A 58 11.24 -8.11 5.33
N ALA A 59 11.81 -9.18 4.78
CA ALA A 59 12.86 -9.07 3.79
C ALA A 59 12.33 -8.35 2.55
N GLN A 60 13.15 -7.49 1.93
CA GLN A 60 12.82 -6.84 0.66
C GLN A 60 12.76 -7.87 -0.47
N THR A 61 11.73 -8.70 -0.44
CA THR A 61 11.47 -9.75 -1.42
C THR A 61 10.04 -9.68 -1.94
N TYR A 62 9.82 -10.25 -3.12
CA TYR A 62 8.49 -10.44 -3.70
C TYR A 62 8.36 -11.83 -4.31
N ASP A 63 7.13 -12.25 -4.51
CA ASP A 63 6.78 -13.40 -5.31
C ASP A 63 6.19 -12.91 -6.64
N LEU A 64 6.62 -13.49 -7.76
CA LEU A 64 6.14 -13.14 -9.09
C LEU A 64 5.27 -14.26 -9.64
N TYR A 65 4.00 -13.98 -9.83
CA TYR A 65 3.02 -14.89 -10.41
C TYR A 65 2.89 -14.63 -11.90
N LEU A 66 3.09 -15.66 -12.72
CA LEU A 66 3.14 -15.59 -14.17
C LEU A 66 1.95 -16.33 -14.78
N PRO A 67 1.32 -15.79 -15.84
CA PRO A 67 0.18 -16.41 -16.50
C PRO A 67 0.57 -17.66 -17.32
N ALA A 68 1.82 -17.77 -17.76
CA ALA A 68 2.35 -18.84 -18.59
C ALA A 68 3.88 -18.99 -18.37
N GLU A 69 4.48 -19.93 -19.08
CA GLU A 69 5.94 -20.07 -19.18
C GLU A 69 6.58 -18.81 -19.79
N ILE A 70 7.76 -18.47 -19.34
CA ILE A 70 8.55 -17.36 -19.89
C ILE A 70 8.75 -17.62 -21.40
N GLY A 71 8.57 -16.59 -22.23
CA GLY A 71 8.57 -16.70 -23.68
C GLY A 71 7.21 -17.07 -24.30
N LYS A 72 6.22 -17.45 -23.47
CA LYS A 72 4.82 -17.62 -23.88
C LYS A 72 3.88 -16.56 -23.29
N ILE A 73 4.40 -15.67 -22.45
CA ILE A 73 3.65 -14.54 -21.89
C ILE A 73 3.52 -13.48 -23.00
N PRO A 74 2.32 -12.93 -23.27
CA PRO A 74 2.18 -11.80 -24.18
C PRO A 74 3.05 -10.61 -23.75
N GLU A 75 3.72 -9.96 -24.70
CA GLU A 75 4.61 -8.82 -24.38
C GLU A 75 3.87 -7.65 -23.70
N ASP A 76 2.59 -7.51 -23.96
CA ASP A 76 1.68 -6.49 -23.41
C ASP A 76 0.88 -7.01 -22.19
N ALA A 77 1.30 -8.12 -21.56
CA ALA A 77 0.63 -8.67 -20.41
C ALA A 77 0.51 -7.62 -19.29
N PRO A 78 -0.68 -7.42 -18.71
CA PRO A 78 -0.91 -6.43 -17.69
C PRO A 78 -0.09 -6.75 -16.43
N PHE A 79 0.66 -5.76 -15.92
CA PHE A 79 1.47 -5.90 -14.70
C PHE A 79 0.79 -5.26 -13.51
N LEU A 80 0.74 -6.01 -12.40
CA LEU A 80 0.20 -5.55 -11.13
C LEU A 80 1.23 -5.72 -10.01
N LEU A 81 1.48 -4.64 -9.26
CA LEU A 81 2.17 -4.67 -7.98
C LEU A 81 1.14 -4.76 -6.85
N TYR A 82 1.22 -5.81 -6.03
CA TYR A 82 0.33 -6.00 -4.89
C TYR A 82 1.04 -5.79 -3.56
N VAL A 83 0.44 -4.96 -2.71
CA VAL A 83 0.88 -4.63 -1.35
C VAL A 83 -0.06 -5.31 -0.35
N HIS A 84 0.48 -6.16 0.54
CA HIS A 84 -0.34 -6.92 1.48
C HIS A 84 -0.92 -6.07 2.62
N GLY A 85 -2.02 -6.55 3.21
CA GLY A 85 -2.60 -5.98 4.43
C GLY A 85 -1.89 -6.46 5.70
N GLY A 86 -2.48 -6.14 6.87
CA GLY A 86 -1.96 -6.56 8.18
C GLY A 86 -1.71 -5.40 9.14
N ALA A 87 -2.53 -4.34 9.05
CA ALA A 87 -2.50 -3.17 9.94
C ALA A 87 -1.10 -2.51 10.06
N TRP A 88 -0.28 -2.61 9.02
CA TRP A 88 1.12 -2.12 8.95
C TRP A 88 2.09 -2.79 9.95
N ILE A 89 1.62 -3.75 10.74
CA ILE A 89 2.38 -4.46 11.79
C ILE A 89 2.57 -5.94 11.52
N GLY A 90 1.95 -6.49 10.48
CA GLY A 90 1.97 -7.91 10.13
C GLY A 90 1.61 -8.16 8.67
N GLY A 91 1.42 -9.44 8.33
CA GLY A 91 1.20 -9.87 6.96
C GLY A 91 2.50 -10.18 6.23
N ASN A 92 2.37 -10.69 5.01
CA ASN A 92 3.50 -10.94 4.10
C ASN A 92 2.99 -11.16 2.66
N LYS A 93 3.91 -11.22 1.71
CA LYS A 93 3.67 -11.39 0.27
C LYS A 93 2.89 -12.66 -0.13
N ASN A 94 2.78 -13.65 0.75
CA ASN A 94 2.04 -14.89 0.43
C ASN A 94 0.52 -14.72 0.56
N TRP A 95 0.05 -13.62 1.13
CA TRP A 95 -1.37 -13.39 1.35
C TRP A 95 -1.89 -12.23 0.52
N PRO A 96 -2.92 -12.41 -0.30
CA PRO A 96 -3.79 -13.58 -0.47
C PRO A 96 -3.49 -14.38 -1.74
N MET A 97 -2.79 -15.46 -1.62
CA MET A 97 -2.39 -16.31 -2.74
C MET A 97 -3.54 -16.70 -3.72
N PRO A 98 -4.78 -17.04 -3.27
CA PRO A 98 -5.85 -17.38 -4.22
C PRO A 98 -6.17 -16.23 -5.21
N LEU A 99 -6.07 -14.98 -4.80
CA LEU A 99 -6.26 -13.83 -5.67
C LEU A 99 -5.18 -13.77 -6.75
N PHE A 100 -3.91 -13.97 -6.39
CA PHE A 100 -2.79 -13.94 -7.34
C PHE A 100 -2.88 -15.06 -8.37
N VAL A 101 -3.28 -16.26 -7.94
CA VAL A 101 -3.56 -17.38 -8.85
C VAL A 101 -4.69 -17.04 -9.82
N ALA A 102 -5.77 -16.42 -9.33
CA ALA A 102 -6.88 -15.98 -10.16
C ALA A 102 -6.44 -14.89 -11.17
N MET A 103 -5.64 -13.92 -10.74
CA MET A 103 -5.09 -12.88 -11.62
C MET A 103 -4.18 -13.47 -12.68
N ALA A 104 -3.24 -14.35 -12.31
CA ALA A 104 -2.36 -15.02 -13.27
C ALA A 104 -3.13 -15.85 -14.29
N LYS A 105 -4.14 -16.63 -13.87
CA LYS A 105 -5.04 -17.35 -14.79
C LYS A 105 -5.78 -16.43 -15.76
N ASN A 106 -5.97 -15.18 -15.40
CA ASN A 106 -6.59 -14.15 -16.23
C ASN A 106 -5.56 -13.31 -17.00
N GLY A 107 -4.32 -13.77 -17.15
CA GLY A 107 -3.30 -13.15 -18.00
C GLY A 107 -2.51 -12.02 -17.36
N PHE A 108 -2.65 -11.76 -16.04
CA PHE A 108 -1.85 -10.78 -15.34
C PHE A 108 -0.49 -11.35 -14.93
N VAL A 109 0.54 -10.53 -15.00
CA VAL A 109 1.79 -10.72 -14.26
C VAL A 109 1.64 -9.98 -12.94
N VAL A 110 1.78 -10.68 -11.81
CA VAL A 110 1.54 -10.11 -10.47
C VAL A 110 2.79 -10.23 -9.62
N ALA A 111 3.30 -9.12 -9.15
CA ALA A 111 4.33 -9.07 -8.12
C ALA A 111 3.68 -8.79 -6.76
N SER A 112 3.76 -9.74 -5.82
CA SER A 112 3.31 -9.55 -4.44
C SER A 112 4.52 -9.33 -3.55
N MET A 113 4.63 -8.16 -2.92
CA MET A 113 5.83 -7.73 -2.20
C MET A 113 5.67 -7.76 -0.68
N ASN A 114 6.76 -8.01 0.03
CA ASN A 114 6.95 -7.66 1.42
C ASN A 114 7.39 -6.20 1.53
N TYR A 115 7.11 -5.56 2.66
CA TYR A 115 7.59 -4.22 2.99
C TYR A 115 7.89 -4.12 4.49
N ALA A 116 8.60 -3.08 4.93
CA ALA A 116 8.92 -2.81 6.32
C ALA A 116 7.67 -2.70 7.19
N LEU A 117 7.69 -3.30 8.38
CA LEU A 117 6.55 -3.33 9.30
C LEU A 117 6.82 -2.49 10.56
N CYS A 118 5.79 -1.86 11.11
CA CYS A 118 5.81 -1.21 12.42
C CYS A 118 5.69 -2.28 13.53
N ASN A 119 6.72 -3.12 13.68
CA ASN A 119 6.70 -4.23 14.63
C ASN A 119 8.10 -4.62 15.08
N ASN A 120 8.44 -4.40 16.35
CA ASN A 120 9.76 -4.71 16.91
C ASN A 120 10.17 -6.17 16.75
N ASP A 121 9.21 -7.11 16.79
CA ASP A 121 9.49 -8.54 16.67
C ASP A 121 9.78 -8.96 15.22
N ARG A 122 9.50 -8.07 14.25
CA ARG A 122 9.60 -8.32 12.81
C ARG A 122 10.49 -7.32 12.08
N GLY A 123 11.47 -6.74 12.72
CA GLY A 123 12.46 -5.89 12.04
C GLY A 123 12.51 -4.45 12.51
N GLY A 124 11.60 -4.00 13.36
CA GLY A 124 11.67 -2.69 14.00
C GLY A 124 10.42 -1.83 13.88
N ASP A 125 10.54 -0.63 14.39
CA ASP A 125 9.50 0.39 14.35
C ASP A 125 9.64 1.22 13.06
N HIS A 126 9.05 0.74 11.95
CA HIS A 126 9.08 1.44 10.67
C HIS A 126 7.85 2.34 10.48
N ALA A 127 8.10 3.52 9.92
CA ALA A 127 7.07 4.51 9.59
C ALA A 127 6.47 4.28 8.20
N PHE A 128 5.36 4.96 7.88
CA PHE A 128 4.77 4.98 6.54
C PHE A 128 5.79 5.38 5.46
N ALA A 129 6.66 6.34 5.77
CA ALA A 129 7.71 6.78 4.86
C ALA A 129 8.68 5.62 4.47
N ASP A 130 9.02 4.73 5.40
CA ASP A 130 9.87 3.58 5.12
C ASP A 130 9.15 2.55 4.22
N MET A 131 7.87 2.31 4.49
CA MET A 131 7.02 1.42 3.70
C MET A 131 6.85 1.94 2.26
N LEU A 132 6.67 3.26 2.08
CA LEU A 132 6.57 3.89 0.77
C LEU A 132 7.90 3.84 0.01
N ARG A 133 9.04 4.00 0.68
CA ARG A 133 10.37 3.81 0.07
C ARG A 133 10.61 2.36 -0.38
N ASP A 134 10.09 1.38 0.36
CA ASP A 134 10.15 -0.03 -0.07
C ASP A 134 9.30 -0.27 -1.33
N ILE A 135 8.12 0.34 -1.42
CA ILE A 135 7.29 0.30 -2.63
C ILE A 135 8.04 0.95 -3.80
N ASP A 136 8.63 2.12 -3.60
CA ASP A 136 9.40 2.85 -4.63
C ASP A 136 10.62 2.05 -5.11
N ALA A 137 11.34 1.39 -4.20
CA ALA A 137 12.43 0.49 -4.55
C ALA A 137 11.95 -0.69 -5.41
N MET A 138 10.77 -1.28 -5.08
CA MET A 138 10.18 -2.33 -5.90
C MET A 138 9.76 -1.80 -7.27
N VAL A 139 9.21 -0.59 -7.35
CA VAL A 139 8.84 0.05 -8.63
C VAL A 139 10.08 0.30 -9.50
N SER A 140 11.17 0.77 -8.91
CA SER A 140 12.47 0.91 -9.62
C SER A 140 13.02 -0.43 -10.12
N HIS A 141 12.62 -1.56 -9.52
CA HIS A 141 13.02 -2.91 -9.93
C HIS A 141 12.13 -3.50 -11.05
N ILE A 142 10.95 -2.93 -11.33
CA ILE A 142 10.01 -3.42 -12.36
C ILE A 142 10.65 -3.60 -13.76
N PRO A 143 11.51 -2.68 -14.26
CA PRO A 143 12.16 -2.88 -15.56
C PRO A 143 12.98 -4.16 -15.66
N GLN A 144 13.69 -4.56 -14.60
CA GLN A 144 14.44 -5.81 -14.55
C GLN A 144 13.50 -7.03 -14.56
N VAL A 145 12.38 -6.95 -13.83
CA VAL A 145 11.32 -7.99 -13.84
C VAL A 145 10.73 -8.13 -15.24
N ALA A 146 10.42 -7.01 -15.90
CA ALA A 146 9.87 -6.99 -17.24
C ALA A 146 10.80 -7.68 -18.26
N ALA A 147 12.08 -7.30 -18.24
CA ALA A 147 13.10 -7.91 -19.11
C ALA A 147 13.23 -9.42 -18.87
N ALA A 148 13.27 -9.85 -17.60
CA ALA A 148 13.39 -11.26 -17.25
C ALA A 148 12.15 -12.09 -17.58
N ALA A 149 10.96 -11.49 -17.55
CA ALA A 149 9.69 -12.14 -17.92
C ALA A 149 9.37 -12.07 -19.43
N GLY A 150 10.12 -11.28 -20.20
CA GLY A 150 9.91 -11.06 -21.62
C GLY A 150 8.67 -10.21 -21.94
N ILE A 151 8.34 -9.24 -21.06
CA ILE A 151 7.20 -8.33 -21.23
C ILE A 151 7.65 -6.87 -21.34
N LYS A 152 6.78 -6.03 -21.91
CA LYS A 152 7.01 -4.57 -22.03
C LYS A 152 6.12 -3.82 -21.04
N ILE A 153 6.72 -3.09 -20.12
CA ILE A 153 5.99 -2.31 -19.11
C ILE A 153 6.33 -0.83 -19.30
N SER A 154 5.35 -0.04 -19.75
CA SER A 154 5.42 1.43 -19.78
C SER A 154 4.67 2.09 -18.62
N LYS A 155 3.74 1.36 -17.99
CA LYS A 155 2.92 1.73 -16.84
C LYS A 155 2.43 0.47 -16.16
N PHE A 156 2.04 0.56 -14.90
CA PHE A 156 1.58 -0.59 -14.13
C PHE A 156 0.37 -0.25 -13.26
N ALA A 157 -0.35 -1.27 -12.80
CA ALA A 157 -1.33 -1.11 -11.75
C ALA A 157 -0.69 -1.40 -10.38
N ILE A 158 -1.06 -0.63 -9.37
CA ILE A 158 -0.71 -0.92 -7.98
C ILE A 158 -1.99 -1.15 -7.17
N GLY A 159 -1.94 -2.02 -6.17
CA GLY A 159 -3.08 -2.16 -5.28
C GLY A 159 -2.78 -3.05 -4.09
N GLY A 160 -3.78 -3.18 -3.22
CA GLY A 160 -3.64 -3.99 -2.03
C GLY A 160 -4.90 -4.05 -1.20
N SER A 161 -4.85 -4.80 -0.11
CA SER A 161 -5.95 -4.93 0.83
C SER A 161 -5.62 -4.26 2.16
N SER A 162 -6.61 -3.63 2.83
CA SER A 162 -6.43 -3.04 4.17
C SER A 162 -5.26 -2.05 4.21
N ALA A 163 -4.30 -2.25 5.10
CA ALA A 163 -3.06 -1.47 5.18
C ALA A 163 -2.32 -1.37 3.84
N GLY A 164 -2.32 -2.44 3.02
CA GLY A 164 -1.73 -2.43 1.69
C GLY A 164 -2.52 -1.59 0.69
N GLY A 165 -3.85 -1.59 0.77
CA GLY A 165 -4.70 -0.68 0.00
C GLY A 165 -4.46 0.78 0.33
N HIS A 166 -4.26 1.09 1.62
CA HIS A 166 -3.85 2.42 2.08
C HIS A 166 -2.50 2.84 1.50
N LEU A 167 -1.47 1.97 1.61
CA LEU A 167 -0.13 2.27 1.09
C LEU A 167 -0.12 2.42 -0.44
N ALA A 168 -0.90 1.61 -1.15
CA ALA A 168 -1.04 1.71 -2.59
C ALA A 168 -1.67 3.04 -3.02
N LEU A 169 -2.72 3.50 -2.32
CA LEU A 169 -3.32 4.82 -2.53
C LEU A 169 -2.32 5.94 -2.25
N LEU A 170 -1.61 5.88 -1.11
CA LEU A 170 -0.59 6.88 -0.76
C LEU A 170 0.48 6.97 -1.84
N TYR A 171 1.06 5.84 -2.26
CA TYR A 171 2.12 5.82 -3.27
C TYR A 171 1.64 6.38 -4.62
N ALA A 172 0.47 5.95 -5.06
CA ALA A 172 -0.08 6.39 -6.34
C ALA A 172 -0.43 7.89 -6.35
N TYR A 173 -0.92 8.43 -5.24
CA TYR A 173 -1.30 9.83 -5.13
C TYR A 173 -0.11 10.75 -4.83
N ASP A 174 0.92 10.25 -4.13
CA ASP A 174 2.20 10.95 -3.98
C ASP A 174 2.86 11.18 -5.35
N GLY A 175 2.86 10.18 -6.24
CA GLY A 175 3.37 10.32 -7.61
C GLY A 175 2.66 11.41 -8.42
N ALA A 176 1.39 11.70 -8.11
CA ALA A 176 0.64 12.79 -8.72
C ALA A 176 0.93 14.17 -8.09
N ASN A 177 1.41 14.20 -6.83
CA ASN A 177 1.71 15.42 -6.08
C ASN A 177 2.84 15.20 -5.05
N PRO A 178 4.09 15.00 -5.49
CA PRO A 178 5.22 14.59 -4.64
C PRO A 178 5.57 15.57 -3.53
N SER A 179 5.20 16.85 -3.67
CA SER A 179 5.49 17.89 -2.68
C SER A 179 4.70 17.78 -1.38
N VAL A 180 3.64 16.95 -1.33
CA VAL A 180 2.79 16.82 -0.13
C VAL A 180 3.47 15.98 0.94
N LEU A 181 3.97 14.79 0.59
CA LEU A 181 4.71 13.94 1.51
C LEU A 181 6.20 14.30 1.57
N ASP A 182 6.76 14.77 0.47
CA ASP A 182 8.17 15.19 0.32
C ASP A 182 9.17 14.09 0.76
N LEU A 183 8.92 12.87 0.29
CA LEU A 183 9.72 11.69 0.67
C LEU A 183 10.88 11.41 -0.28
N GLY A 184 10.98 12.16 -1.40
CA GLY A 184 12.00 11.96 -2.44
C GLY A 184 11.85 10.64 -3.19
N LEU A 185 10.61 10.14 -3.36
CA LEU A 185 10.32 8.95 -4.14
C LEU A 185 10.55 9.22 -5.62
N LYS A 186 11.04 8.21 -6.35
CA LYS A 186 11.44 8.36 -7.76
C LYS A 186 10.29 8.19 -8.74
N HIS A 187 9.35 7.29 -8.41
CA HIS A 187 8.23 6.94 -9.30
C HIS A 187 8.68 6.58 -10.72
N ASP A 188 9.75 5.78 -10.84
CA ASP A 188 10.43 5.47 -12.10
C ASP A 188 9.52 4.86 -13.18
N VAL A 189 8.43 4.22 -12.79
CA VAL A 189 7.42 3.69 -13.69
C VAL A 189 6.06 4.30 -13.36
N PRO A 190 5.32 4.86 -14.34
CA PRO A 190 4.02 5.49 -14.09
C PRO A 190 2.95 4.51 -13.58
N VAL A 191 2.16 4.95 -12.60
CA VAL A 191 0.97 4.22 -12.13
C VAL A 191 -0.20 4.49 -13.07
N ALA A 192 -0.69 3.44 -13.74
CA ALA A 192 -1.85 3.54 -14.63
C ALA A 192 -3.18 3.61 -13.89
N CYS A 193 -3.29 2.88 -12.79
CA CYS A 193 -4.43 2.92 -11.86
C CYS A 193 -4.03 2.34 -10.51
N VAL A 194 -4.78 2.69 -9.49
CA VAL A 194 -4.64 2.12 -8.14
C VAL A 194 -5.92 1.39 -7.75
N PHE A 195 -5.79 0.22 -7.09
CA PHE A 195 -6.94 -0.40 -6.46
C PHE A 195 -6.76 -0.59 -4.96
N SER A 196 -7.85 -0.42 -4.21
CA SER A 196 -7.90 -0.56 -2.75
C SER A 196 -9.05 -1.47 -2.33
N ASP A 197 -8.72 -2.60 -1.72
CA ASP A 197 -9.67 -3.50 -1.07
C ASP A 197 -9.72 -3.18 0.42
N CYS A 198 -10.77 -2.50 0.85
CA CYS A 198 -10.98 -2.06 2.24
C CYS A 198 -9.81 -1.26 2.85
N GLY A 199 -9.00 -0.58 2.04
CA GLY A 199 -7.91 0.25 2.53
C GLY A 199 -8.44 1.54 3.17
N PRO A 200 -8.04 1.90 4.40
CA PRO A 200 -8.48 3.15 4.98
C PRO A 200 -7.94 4.34 4.17
N SER A 201 -8.83 5.22 3.77
CA SER A 201 -8.52 6.42 2.98
C SER A 201 -8.34 7.67 3.83
N ASP A 202 -8.96 7.69 5.02
CA ASP A 202 -8.81 8.72 6.02
C ASP A 202 -8.52 8.09 7.39
N ILE A 203 -7.25 7.98 7.73
CA ILE A 203 -6.79 7.42 9.00
C ILE A 203 -6.75 8.45 10.13
N SER A 204 -7.04 9.73 9.82
CA SER A 204 -7.09 10.83 10.78
C SER A 204 -8.51 11.11 11.29
N SER A 205 -9.54 10.42 10.80
CA SER A 205 -10.92 10.64 11.21
C SER A 205 -11.27 9.96 12.54
N PRO A 206 -12.19 10.54 13.33
CA PRO A 206 -12.70 9.90 14.54
C PRO A 206 -13.39 8.56 14.24
N GLU A 207 -14.06 8.43 13.10
CA GLU A 207 -14.72 7.20 12.64
C GLU A 207 -13.73 6.06 12.47
N PHE A 208 -12.59 6.32 11.82
CA PHE A 208 -11.52 5.34 11.71
C PHE A 208 -10.95 4.97 13.10
N GLY A 209 -10.78 5.98 13.97
CA GLY A 209 -10.38 5.75 15.36
C GLY A 209 -11.35 4.83 16.12
N VAL A 210 -12.66 5.05 15.98
CA VAL A 210 -13.70 4.20 16.59
C VAL A 210 -13.60 2.76 16.12
N THR A 211 -13.57 2.52 14.81
CA THR A 211 -13.62 1.17 14.25
C THR A 211 -12.31 0.42 14.45
N GLY A 212 -11.17 1.08 14.23
CA GLY A 212 -9.85 0.50 14.42
C GLY A 212 -9.56 0.14 15.89
N MET A 213 -9.89 1.03 16.83
CA MET A 213 -9.77 0.72 18.26
C MET A 213 -10.75 -0.36 18.71
N ASN A 214 -12.00 -0.35 18.21
CA ASN A 214 -12.97 -1.40 18.54
C ASN A 214 -12.46 -2.78 18.11
N ALA A 215 -11.86 -2.88 16.92
CA ALA A 215 -11.24 -4.11 16.43
C ALA A 215 -10.05 -4.55 17.32
N ASN A 216 -9.33 -3.58 17.92
CA ASN A 216 -8.21 -3.79 18.84
C ASN A 216 -8.62 -3.75 20.32
N LYS A 217 -9.83 -4.15 20.66
CA LYS A 217 -10.37 -4.24 22.03
C LYS A 217 -10.39 -2.91 22.80
N GLY A 218 -10.33 -1.78 22.10
CA GLY A 218 -10.42 -0.43 22.68
C GLY A 218 -9.18 0.02 23.46
N ASP A 219 -8.01 -0.46 23.15
CA ASP A 219 -6.75 -0.04 23.78
C ASP A 219 -6.18 1.21 23.06
N PHE A 220 -6.55 2.40 23.54
CA PHE A 220 -6.11 3.68 23.01
C PHE A 220 -4.60 3.92 23.14
N PRO A 221 -3.94 3.63 24.29
CA PRO A 221 -2.50 3.84 24.40
C PRO A 221 -1.68 3.07 23.38
N THR A 222 -1.97 1.79 23.17
CA THR A 222 -1.28 0.97 22.17
C THR A 222 -1.59 1.47 20.75
N TRP A 223 -2.87 1.79 20.47
CA TRP A 223 -3.28 2.30 19.17
C TRP A 223 -2.53 3.59 18.80
N THR A 224 -2.51 4.58 19.71
CA THR A 224 -1.85 5.86 19.47
C THR A 224 -0.32 5.74 19.44
N ALA A 225 0.28 4.87 20.24
CA ALA A 225 1.73 4.61 20.20
C ALA A 225 2.16 4.01 18.83
N ASN A 226 1.38 3.10 18.27
CA ASN A 226 1.66 2.56 16.93
C ASN A 226 1.52 3.65 15.86
N PHE A 227 0.48 4.48 15.91
CA PHE A 227 0.33 5.61 14.98
C PHE A 227 1.41 6.68 15.17
N GLY A 228 1.94 6.86 16.38
CA GLY A 228 3.11 7.69 16.63
C GLY A 228 4.34 7.22 15.84
N VAL A 229 4.59 5.91 15.83
CA VAL A 229 5.67 5.32 15.02
C VAL A 229 5.38 5.44 13.54
N LEU A 230 4.18 5.03 13.11
CA LEU A 230 3.77 5.05 11.70
C LEU A 230 3.86 6.45 11.08
N SER A 231 3.56 7.49 11.84
CA SER A 231 3.68 8.89 11.40
C SER A 231 5.11 9.48 11.50
N GLY A 232 6.07 8.73 12.05
CA GLY A 232 7.45 9.19 12.25
C GLY A 232 7.69 9.98 13.55
N LEU A 233 6.67 10.17 14.41
CA LEU A 233 6.81 10.85 15.69
C LEU A 233 7.39 9.96 16.81
N GLY A 234 7.37 8.63 16.60
CA GLY A 234 7.78 7.65 17.60
C GLY A 234 6.70 7.32 18.64
N ARG A 235 6.92 6.25 19.42
CA ARG A 235 5.94 5.75 20.41
C ARG A 235 5.57 6.78 21.49
N LYS A 236 6.46 7.73 21.80
CA LYS A 236 6.24 8.83 22.76
C LYS A 236 6.03 10.14 22.00
N TYR A 237 4.95 10.24 21.26
CA TYR A 237 4.64 11.36 20.37
C TYR A 237 4.27 12.68 21.11
N GLY A 238 4.11 12.64 22.44
CA GLY A 238 3.87 13.81 23.30
C GLY A 238 2.41 14.30 23.27
N ASP A 239 2.01 15.01 22.23
CA ASP A 239 0.69 15.63 22.10
C ASP A 239 -0.18 14.89 21.06
N PHE A 240 -1.43 14.57 21.45
CA PHE A 240 -2.38 13.88 20.59
C PHE A 240 -2.82 14.73 19.38
N SER A 241 -2.94 16.05 19.55
CA SER A 241 -3.29 16.93 18.41
C SER A 241 -2.18 16.96 17.36
N LYS A 242 -0.92 16.92 17.78
CA LYS A 242 0.23 16.76 16.88
C LYS A 242 0.19 15.42 16.15
N LEU A 243 -0.12 14.34 16.87
CA LEU A 243 -0.26 13.01 16.25
C LEU A 243 -1.32 13.01 15.16
N VAL A 244 -2.51 13.57 15.42
CA VAL A 244 -3.60 13.63 14.45
C VAL A 244 -3.19 14.41 13.19
N LYS A 245 -2.48 15.53 13.33
CA LYS A 245 -1.97 16.32 12.19
C LYS A 245 -0.98 15.53 11.34
N GLU A 246 -0.04 14.80 11.97
CA GLU A 246 0.91 13.98 11.21
C GLU A 246 0.24 12.77 10.54
N ILE A 247 -0.71 12.12 11.21
CA ILE A 247 -1.52 11.04 10.60
C ILE A 247 -2.31 11.56 9.39
N ALA A 248 -2.85 12.78 9.46
CA ALA A 248 -3.58 13.39 8.36
C ALA A 248 -2.74 13.55 7.08
N ARG A 249 -1.43 13.77 7.19
CA ARG A 249 -0.51 13.81 6.05
C ARG A 249 -0.47 12.45 5.30
N TYR A 250 -0.65 11.36 6.02
CA TYR A 250 -0.69 10.00 5.47
C TYR A 250 -2.12 9.48 5.25
N SER A 251 -3.12 10.36 5.21
CA SER A 251 -4.48 10.00 4.79
C SER A 251 -4.63 10.22 3.29
N PRO A 252 -4.82 9.17 2.46
CA PRO A 252 -4.88 9.28 1.00
C PRO A 252 -5.83 10.37 0.49
N VAL A 253 -6.96 10.58 1.16
CA VAL A 253 -7.96 11.61 0.78
C VAL A 253 -7.39 13.03 0.76
N ASN A 254 -6.32 13.29 1.51
CA ASN A 254 -5.67 14.61 1.57
C ASN A 254 -4.64 14.80 0.44
N LEU A 255 -4.29 13.74 -0.30
CA LEU A 255 -3.41 13.78 -1.46
C LEU A 255 -4.18 13.81 -2.78
N VAL A 256 -5.51 13.65 -2.75
CA VAL A 256 -6.32 13.63 -3.98
C VAL A 256 -6.21 14.96 -4.72
N SER A 257 -5.79 14.89 -5.99
CA SER A 257 -5.72 15.99 -6.93
C SER A 257 -6.20 15.54 -8.32
N ALA A 258 -6.44 16.46 -9.23
CA ALA A 258 -6.87 16.14 -10.60
C ALA A 258 -5.87 15.27 -11.39
N ASN A 259 -4.61 15.21 -10.94
CA ASN A 259 -3.56 14.41 -11.58
C ASN A 259 -3.48 12.98 -11.03
N CYS A 260 -4.26 12.63 -10.02
CA CYS A 260 -4.25 11.28 -9.45
C CYS A 260 -4.67 10.24 -10.49
N PRO A 261 -4.05 9.05 -10.49
CA PRO A 261 -4.45 7.99 -11.39
C PRO A 261 -5.87 7.48 -11.08
N PRO A 262 -6.55 6.91 -12.08
CA PRO A 262 -7.83 6.26 -11.89
C PRO A 262 -7.82 5.32 -10.70
N THR A 263 -8.89 5.37 -9.88
CA THR A 263 -8.96 4.65 -8.61
C THR A 263 -10.09 3.62 -8.64
N ILE A 264 -9.77 2.39 -8.22
CA ILE A 264 -10.73 1.31 -8.07
C ILE A 264 -10.80 0.97 -6.59
N CYS A 265 -11.96 1.03 -5.96
CA CYS A 265 -12.08 0.71 -4.54
C CYS A 265 -13.29 -0.15 -4.21
N VAL A 266 -13.08 -1.07 -3.28
CA VAL A 266 -14.11 -1.96 -2.75
C VAL A 266 -14.08 -1.88 -1.24
N TYR A 267 -15.24 -1.65 -0.63
CA TYR A 267 -15.38 -1.59 0.83
C TYR A 267 -16.46 -2.54 1.32
N GLY A 268 -16.25 -3.08 2.52
CA GLY A 268 -17.23 -3.89 3.22
C GLY A 268 -18.15 -3.04 4.11
N ASN A 269 -19.33 -3.58 4.41
CA ASN A 269 -20.23 -3.06 5.44
C ASN A 269 -20.96 -4.23 6.08
N THR A 270 -20.70 -4.50 7.36
CA THR A 270 -21.31 -5.64 8.07
C THR A 270 -21.99 -5.25 9.37
N GLY A 271 -21.88 -3.99 9.77
CA GLY A 271 -22.49 -3.55 11.02
C GLY A 271 -22.13 -2.15 11.44
N VAL A 272 -22.35 -1.86 12.71
CA VAL A 272 -22.10 -0.56 13.31
C VAL A 272 -21.39 -0.70 14.67
N VAL A 273 -20.57 0.28 15.01
CA VAL A 273 -20.01 0.43 16.36
C VAL A 273 -20.71 1.59 17.08
N PRO A 274 -21.46 1.34 18.18
CA PRO A 274 -22.08 2.39 18.94
C PRO A 274 -21.03 3.33 19.55
N THR A 275 -21.19 4.64 19.40
CA THR A 275 -20.26 5.65 19.96
C THR A 275 -20.37 5.81 21.48
N SER A 276 -21.43 5.29 22.09
CA SER A 276 -21.58 5.15 23.55
C SER A 276 -20.68 4.07 24.16
N LYS A 277 -20.20 3.10 23.36
CA LYS A 277 -19.23 2.10 23.78
C LYS A 277 -17.93 2.77 24.25
N LYS A 278 -17.26 2.17 25.23
CA LYS A 278 -16.10 2.77 25.88
C LYS A 278 -14.79 2.16 25.44
N PHE A 279 -13.74 2.98 25.35
CA PHE A 279 -12.36 2.57 25.16
C PHE A 279 -11.52 2.86 26.39
N THR A 280 -10.39 2.17 26.58
CA THR A 280 -9.43 2.39 27.64
C THR A 280 -8.50 3.54 27.20
N TYR A 281 -8.58 4.68 27.88
CA TYR A 281 -7.85 5.90 27.52
C TYR A 281 -6.42 5.93 28.11
N ALA A 282 -6.30 5.96 29.43
CA ALA A 282 -5.03 6.00 30.15
C ALA A 282 -5.21 5.47 31.56
N ALA A 283 -4.21 4.76 32.11
CA ALA A 283 -4.22 4.20 33.46
C ALA A 283 -5.55 3.49 33.82
N GLY A 284 -6.13 2.75 32.88
CA GLY A 284 -7.39 2.03 33.06
C GLY A 284 -8.66 2.90 32.99
N LYS A 285 -8.55 4.22 32.84
CA LYS A 285 -9.71 5.10 32.68
C LYS A 285 -10.47 4.77 31.40
N LYS A 286 -11.80 4.81 31.48
CA LYS A 286 -12.70 4.53 30.36
C LYS A 286 -13.35 5.81 29.86
N ARG A 287 -13.38 5.99 28.53
CA ARG A 287 -14.08 7.07 27.84
C ARG A 287 -15.03 6.50 26.78
N PRO A 288 -16.17 7.13 26.50
CA PRO A 288 -16.99 6.74 25.36
C PRO A 288 -16.28 7.11 24.05
N TYR A 289 -16.53 6.34 22.99
CA TYR A 289 -15.98 6.65 21.66
C TYR A 289 -16.39 8.03 21.15
N SER A 290 -17.55 8.53 21.55
CA SER A 290 -18.00 9.90 21.21
C SER A 290 -17.02 11.02 21.67
N ASP A 291 -16.15 10.74 22.65
CA ASP A 291 -15.14 11.71 23.05
C ASP A 291 -14.04 11.93 22.01
N LEU A 292 -13.85 10.99 21.08
CA LEU A 292 -12.82 11.14 20.04
C LEU A 292 -13.02 12.39 19.19
N TRP A 293 -14.27 12.75 18.87
CA TRP A 293 -14.58 13.96 18.10
C TRP A 293 -14.06 15.23 18.80
N LYS A 294 -14.22 15.31 20.12
CA LYS A 294 -13.67 16.41 20.91
C LYS A 294 -12.15 16.38 20.99
N MET A 295 -11.57 15.18 21.18
CA MET A 295 -10.12 15.01 21.29
C MET A 295 -9.40 15.31 19.97
N MET A 296 -10.07 15.06 18.83
CA MET A 296 -9.54 15.32 17.50
C MET A 296 -9.95 16.69 16.93
N ASP A 297 -10.62 17.51 17.75
CA ASP A 297 -11.08 18.88 17.39
C ASP A 297 -11.83 18.92 16.04
N SER A 298 -12.69 17.92 15.83
CA SER A 298 -13.36 17.73 14.54
C SER A 298 -14.44 18.77 14.22
N GLY A 299 -14.92 19.52 15.24
CA GLY A 299 -16.04 20.45 15.10
C GLY A 299 -17.40 19.81 14.79
N VAL A 300 -17.44 18.48 14.67
CA VAL A 300 -18.62 17.71 14.27
C VAL A 300 -19.26 17.03 15.48
N THR A 301 -20.59 17.03 15.54
CA THR A 301 -21.34 16.26 16.55
C THR A 301 -21.17 14.76 16.28
N PRO A 302 -20.74 13.97 17.28
CA PRO A 302 -20.59 12.54 17.13
C PRO A 302 -21.89 11.85 16.70
N PRO A 303 -21.88 10.96 15.68
CA PRO A 303 -23.04 10.14 15.35
C PRO A 303 -23.32 9.14 16.48
N LYS A 304 -24.55 8.59 16.54
CA LYS A 304 -24.91 7.53 17.52
C LYS A 304 -24.08 6.23 17.30
N SER A 305 -23.68 5.97 16.07
CA SER A 305 -22.87 4.81 15.68
C SER A 305 -22.09 5.07 14.40
N VAL A 306 -21.02 4.31 14.19
CA VAL A 306 -20.18 4.34 12.99
C VAL A 306 -20.34 3.03 12.24
N GLY A 307 -20.67 3.10 10.94
CA GLY A 307 -20.73 1.95 10.03
C GLY A 307 -19.34 1.36 9.79
N THR A 308 -19.24 0.02 9.67
CA THR A 308 -17.95 -0.66 9.54
C THR A 308 -18.03 -2.00 8.82
N ASP A 309 -16.93 -2.42 8.21
CA ASP A 309 -16.70 -3.79 7.77
C ASP A 309 -16.13 -4.72 8.88
N GLY A 310 -16.01 -4.18 10.10
CA GLY A 310 -15.41 -4.79 11.27
C GLY A 310 -14.09 -4.14 11.71
N ILE A 311 -13.38 -3.47 10.82
CA ILE A 311 -12.09 -2.79 11.06
C ILE A 311 -12.08 -1.37 10.51
N VAL A 312 -12.47 -1.17 9.25
CA VAL A 312 -12.48 0.14 8.59
C VAL A 312 -13.87 0.73 8.59
N ALA A 313 -13.98 2.01 8.88
CA ALA A 313 -15.23 2.75 8.84
C ALA A 313 -15.73 2.93 7.39
N VAL A 314 -17.04 2.74 7.17
CA VAL A 314 -17.69 2.95 5.87
C VAL A 314 -17.49 4.39 5.37
N GLN A 315 -17.39 5.35 6.26
CA GLN A 315 -17.09 6.74 5.96
C GLN A 315 -15.83 6.91 5.08
N ASN A 316 -14.86 6.00 5.16
CA ASN A 316 -13.67 6.01 4.29
C ASN A 316 -14.01 5.86 2.81
N TYR A 317 -15.05 5.09 2.47
CA TYR A 317 -15.58 5.01 1.11
C TYR A 317 -16.19 6.34 0.66
N ASP A 318 -17.04 6.93 1.49
CA ASP A 318 -17.77 8.16 1.14
C ASP A 318 -16.80 9.32 0.94
N VAL A 319 -15.84 9.50 1.86
CA VAL A 319 -14.85 10.59 1.76
C VAL A 319 -13.97 10.44 0.54
N LEU A 320 -13.47 9.22 0.26
CA LEU A 320 -12.62 8.97 -0.90
C LEU A 320 -13.37 9.23 -2.20
N THR A 321 -14.55 8.65 -2.39
CA THR A 321 -15.31 8.80 -3.64
C THR A 321 -15.76 10.24 -3.88
N ASN A 322 -16.14 10.97 -2.82
CA ASN A 322 -16.47 12.38 -2.91
C ASN A 322 -15.27 13.25 -3.32
N ARG A 323 -14.07 12.95 -2.76
CA ARG A 323 -12.82 13.66 -3.12
C ARG A 323 -12.42 13.38 -4.57
N LEU A 324 -12.50 12.13 -5.02
CA LEU A 324 -12.20 11.73 -6.40
C LEU A 324 -13.15 12.42 -7.39
N ALA A 325 -14.46 12.43 -7.08
CA ALA A 325 -15.47 13.10 -7.89
C ALA A 325 -15.22 14.61 -7.97
N ALA A 326 -14.94 15.26 -6.83
CA ALA A 326 -14.65 16.70 -6.78
C ALA A 326 -13.37 17.08 -7.55
N ALA A 327 -12.39 16.18 -7.60
CA ALA A 327 -11.15 16.37 -8.35
C ALA A 327 -11.24 15.92 -9.83
N ASN A 328 -12.41 15.43 -10.30
CA ASN A 328 -12.61 14.82 -11.61
C ASN A 328 -11.68 13.64 -11.92
N VAL A 329 -11.24 12.90 -10.90
CA VAL A 329 -10.45 11.67 -11.06
C VAL A 329 -11.39 10.53 -11.43
N PRO A 330 -11.14 9.78 -12.52
CA PRO A 330 -11.93 8.59 -12.85
C PRO A 330 -11.87 7.55 -11.73
N TYR A 331 -13.01 7.00 -11.33
CA TYR A 331 -13.03 5.94 -10.35
C TYR A 331 -14.11 4.89 -10.61
N ALA A 332 -13.89 3.69 -10.07
CA ALA A 332 -14.87 2.62 -9.98
C ALA A 332 -14.93 2.16 -8.52
N ALA A 333 -16.12 2.19 -7.91
CA ALA A 333 -16.27 1.98 -6.48
C ALA A 333 -17.45 1.08 -6.15
N ARG A 334 -17.31 0.22 -5.13
CA ARG A 334 -18.38 -0.65 -4.62
C ARG A 334 -18.34 -0.73 -3.10
N ILE A 335 -19.54 -0.79 -2.49
CA ILE A 335 -19.74 -1.26 -1.12
C ILE A 335 -20.48 -2.59 -1.19
N GLU A 336 -20.04 -3.56 -0.39
CA GLU A 336 -20.59 -4.90 -0.35
C GLU A 336 -20.90 -5.35 1.08
N GLN A 337 -21.94 -6.18 1.22
CA GLN A 337 -22.25 -6.84 2.51
C GLN A 337 -21.21 -7.95 2.77
N ALA A 338 -20.03 -7.55 3.24
CA ALA A 338 -18.93 -8.46 3.51
C ALA A 338 -18.03 -7.92 4.63
N PRO A 339 -17.43 -8.80 5.45
CA PRO A 339 -16.43 -8.43 6.43
C PRO A 339 -15.15 -7.91 5.74
N HIS A 340 -14.30 -7.28 6.54
CA HIS A 340 -13.02 -6.69 6.13
C HIS A 340 -12.18 -7.62 5.26
N CYS A 341 -11.77 -7.15 4.09
CA CYS A 341 -10.96 -7.86 3.09
C CYS A 341 -11.54 -9.21 2.62
N GLN A 342 -12.83 -9.50 2.82
CA GLN A 342 -13.45 -10.77 2.40
C GLN A 342 -14.12 -10.68 1.03
N ILE A 343 -14.19 -9.49 0.43
CA ILE A 343 -14.89 -9.27 -0.83
C ILE A 343 -14.18 -9.97 -1.97
N LEU A 344 -12.88 -9.75 -2.09
CA LEU A 344 -12.07 -10.36 -3.16
C LEU A 344 -11.82 -11.85 -2.96
N TYR A 345 -11.96 -12.37 -1.72
CA TYR A 345 -11.71 -13.79 -1.43
C TYR A 345 -12.95 -14.67 -1.54
N ARG A 346 -14.11 -14.13 -1.16
CA ARG A 346 -15.33 -14.94 -1.01
C ARG A 346 -16.36 -14.67 -2.10
N LYS A 347 -16.29 -13.52 -2.77
CA LYS A 347 -17.27 -13.14 -3.79
C LYS A 347 -16.62 -13.13 -5.16
N LEU A 348 -16.55 -14.30 -5.79
CA LEU A 348 -16.01 -14.49 -7.14
C LEU A 348 -16.56 -13.51 -8.19
N ALA A 349 -17.77 -12.99 -8.00
CA ALA A 349 -18.38 -12.01 -8.89
C ALA A 349 -17.71 -10.61 -8.87
N THR A 350 -17.00 -10.26 -7.78
CA THR A 350 -16.29 -8.98 -7.69
C THR A 350 -14.92 -9.03 -8.36
N VAL A 351 -14.32 -10.23 -8.44
CA VAL A 351 -12.99 -10.43 -9.03
C VAL A 351 -12.94 -10.11 -10.53
N PRO A 352 -13.89 -10.58 -11.40
CA PRO A 352 -13.94 -10.16 -12.80
C PRO A 352 -14.10 -8.64 -12.94
N TRP A 353 -14.96 -8.02 -12.17
CA TRP A 353 -15.16 -6.58 -12.19
C TRP A 353 -13.85 -5.82 -11.87
N LEU A 354 -13.07 -6.27 -10.89
CA LEU A 354 -11.76 -5.69 -10.57
C LEU A 354 -10.82 -5.82 -11.76
N PHE A 355 -10.72 -7.01 -12.37
CA PHE A 355 -9.82 -7.26 -13.50
C PHE A 355 -10.17 -6.41 -14.72
N ASP A 356 -11.46 -6.26 -15.03
CA ASP A 356 -11.93 -5.47 -16.15
C ASP A 356 -11.61 -3.98 -15.96
N ASN A 357 -11.78 -3.46 -14.74
CA ASN A 357 -11.42 -2.08 -14.43
C ASN A 357 -9.91 -1.85 -14.49
N ILE A 358 -9.09 -2.79 -13.98
CA ILE A 358 -7.62 -2.68 -14.08
C ILE A 358 -7.20 -2.67 -15.56
N ARG A 359 -7.70 -3.62 -16.37
CA ARG A 359 -7.38 -3.70 -17.80
C ARG A 359 -7.79 -2.44 -18.57
N LYS A 360 -8.92 -1.84 -18.23
CA LYS A 360 -9.40 -0.60 -18.85
C LYS A 360 -8.36 0.52 -18.79
N TYR A 361 -7.60 0.61 -17.70
CA TYR A 361 -6.63 1.68 -17.50
C TYR A 361 -5.19 1.29 -17.88
N LEU A 362 -4.91 0.00 -18.00
CA LEU A 362 -3.61 -0.50 -18.48
C LEU A 362 -3.50 -0.52 -20.01
N LYS A 363 -4.62 -0.50 -20.72
CA LYS A 363 -4.66 -0.28 -22.19
C LYS A 363 -4.36 1.19 -22.49
#